data_ee1691baeb3e669a07508ceaac9bde2b
#
_entry.id   ee1691baeb3e669a07508ceaac9bde2b
#
_cell.length_a   1.000
_cell.length_b   1.000
_cell.length_c   1.000
_cell.angle_alpha   90.00
_cell.angle_beta   90.00
_cell.angle_gamma   90.00
#
_symmetry.space_group_name_H-M   'P 1'
#
loop_
_entity.id
_entity.type
_entity.pdbx_description
1 polymer ?
#
loop_
_entity_poly.entity_id
_entity_poly.type
_entity_poly.pdbx_seq_one_letter_code
_entity_poly.pdbx_strand_id
1 'polypeptide(L)'
;MKSVLLTISLCFLSLVCQAQNKWTYDFIVPDQGNFVQAIQAANNRPDKQRRYRIFVRASYHRIKGEGNIISTVENGNRVEFPSPMTTLTAPNTSIIGDSWQTTQIENCPQHEGISITSTLFCKGADNTYIQDIEFWSNYKNDPNAFANRAVALNEKNCQGNILKNVSLLSTQDTYYTNDGGTTYLEDCRISGTVDFICGGGTVYFNHCDIRLLARGKTGSRDVITAPATAAGSKYGYVFADCYIDGDVEQNGKYHLGRPWKNAPQCVFLNCSMNVTPSPEGWCEMHGTVPALFAEYNSTDGYFSLLDMSKRKTVFNNTNGQPVQVSYKPELTDQEAEAYTVDKVFPGWYPEDKASQVRPPVLKAKGKVITWEDIPEAGCYAICRDRKIIAFTMQPTYTVGQTYEGACYSVRCANWYGGLGPRSDEVVYPFR
;
A
#
# COMPACT_ATOMS: atom_id res chain seq x y z
N MET A 1 -18.75 -52.84 -42.86
CA MET A 1 -19.27 -51.46 -42.59
C MET A 1 -19.53 -51.37 -41.11
N LYS A 2 -18.59 -50.77 -40.37
CA LYS A 2 -18.73 -50.53 -38.91
C LYS A 2 -18.95 -49.04 -38.73
N SER A 3 -20.10 -48.67 -38.22
CA SER A 3 -20.51 -47.31 -37.92
C SER A 3 -19.82 -46.90 -36.61
N VAL A 4 -19.04 -45.83 -36.64
CA VAL A 4 -18.44 -45.19 -35.45
C VAL A 4 -19.35 -44.05 -35.08
N LEU A 5 -20.04 -44.21 -33.94
CA LEU A 5 -20.77 -43.13 -33.28
C LEU A 5 -19.75 -42.24 -32.55
N LEU A 6 -19.66 -41.02 -32.99
CA LEU A 6 -18.89 -39.97 -32.32
C LEU A 6 -19.79 -39.29 -31.27
N THR A 7 -19.56 -39.59 -29.98
CA THR A 7 -20.28 -38.97 -28.88
C THR A 7 -19.57 -37.66 -28.53
N ILE A 8 -20.15 -36.53 -28.93
CA ILE A 8 -19.69 -35.20 -28.52
C ILE A 8 -20.25 -34.95 -27.10
N SER A 9 -19.39 -35.03 -26.11
CA SER A 9 -19.69 -34.62 -24.74
C SER A 9 -19.56 -33.08 -24.64
N LEU A 10 -20.72 -32.39 -24.68
CA LEU A 10 -20.78 -30.97 -24.34
C LEU A 10 -20.63 -30.83 -22.82
N CYS A 11 -19.42 -30.47 -22.35
CA CYS A 11 -19.25 -29.95 -21.01
C CYS A 11 -19.82 -28.51 -20.95
N PHE A 12 -21.09 -28.43 -20.51
CA PHE A 12 -21.60 -27.15 -19.99
C PHE A 12 -20.88 -26.85 -18.68
N LEU A 13 -19.85 -26.01 -18.72
CA LEU A 13 -19.42 -25.28 -17.53
C LEU A 13 -20.56 -24.31 -17.17
N SER A 14 -21.44 -24.74 -16.28
CA SER A 14 -22.33 -23.81 -15.59
C SER A 14 -21.43 -22.93 -14.69
N LEU A 15 -21.09 -21.74 -15.16
CA LEU A 15 -20.72 -20.64 -14.29
C LEU A 15 -21.94 -20.37 -13.40
N VAL A 16 -21.99 -21.01 -12.24
CA VAL A 16 -22.84 -20.57 -11.14
C VAL A 16 -22.22 -19.28 -10.64
N CYS A 17 -22.60 -18.17 -11.25
CA CYS A 17 -22.44 -16.86 -10.68
C CYS A 17 -23.27 -16.85 -9.39
N GLN A 18 -22.67 -17.23 -8.26
CA GLN A 18 -23.30 -16.99 -6.98
C GLN A 18 -23.48 -15.49 -6.88
N ALA A 19 -24.72 -15.02 -6.96
CA ALA A 19 -25.06 -13.64 -6.73
C ALA A 19 -24.55 -13.29 -5.32
N GLN A 20 -23.42 -12.59 -5.26
CA GLN A 20 -22.86 -12.15 -3.99
C GLN A 20 -23.85 -11.16 -3.40
N ASN A 21 -24.27 -11.39 -2.16
CA ASN A 21 -25.19 -10.49 -1.48
C ASN A 21 -24.54 -9.12 -1.29
N LYS A 22 -25.20 -8.06 -1.74
CA LYS A 22 -24.77 -6.68 -1.49
C LYS A 22 -24.62 -6.43 0.01
N TRP A 23 -23.76 -5.50 0.36
CA TRP A 23 -23.38 -5.21 1.75
C TRP A 23 -23.23 -3.70 1.95
N THR A 24 -23.17 -3.25 3.20
CA THR A 24 -22.68 -1.92 3.60
C THR A 24 -21.46 -2.08 4.50
N TYR A 25 -20.77 -0.98 4.82
CA TYR A 25 -19.63 -1.05 5.73
C TYR A 25 -20.05 -1.49 7.12
N ASP A 26 -19.24 -2.37 7.72
CA ASP A 26 -19.46 -2.95 9.05
C ASP A 26 -19.19 -1.94 10.16
N PHE A 27 -18.25 -1.01 9.91
CA PHE A 27 -17.89 0.04 10.85
C PHE A 27 -17.57 1.35 10.10
N ILE A 28 -18.14 2.44 10.56
CA ILE A 28 -17.91 3.78 10.00
C ILE A 28 -17.26 4.67 11.07
N VAL A 29 -16.04 5.11 10.80
CA VAL A 29 -15.30 6.04 11.65
C VAL A 29 -15.59 7.48 11.20
N PRO A 30 -15.93 8.42 12.08
CA PRO A 30 -16.07 8.31 13.54
C PRO A 30 -17.49 7.99 14.01
N ASP A 31 -18.46 7.72 13.13
CA ASP A 31 -19.89 7.60 13.46
C ASP A 31 -20.17 6.55 14.54
N GLN A 32 -19.46 5.44 14.51
CA GLN A 32 -19.62 4.30 15.42
C GLN A 32 -18.47 4.17 16.44
N GLY A 33 -17.43 4.98 16.29
CA GLY A 33 -16.25 4.99 17.17
C GLY A 33 -14.99 5.44 16.43
N ASN A 34 -13.87 5.51 17.13
CA ASN A 34 -12.59 5.91 16.57
C ASN A 34 -11.92 4.77 15.76
N PHE A 35 -10.79 5.08 15.10
CA PHE A 35 -10.06 4.11 14.28
C PHE A 35 -9.56 2.89 15.07
N VAL A 36 -9.08 3.09 16.32
CA VAL A 36 -8.63 1.99 17.19
C VAL A 36 -9.77 1.04 17.51
N GLN A 37 -10.96 1.59 17.83
CA GLN A 37 -12.16 0.79 18.09
C GLN A 37 -12.63 0.03 16.86
N ALA A 38 -12.51 0.62 15.67
CA ALA A 38 -12.81 -0.07 14.41
C ALA A 38 -11.91 -1.28 14.19
N ILE A 39 -10.60 -1.14 14.42
CA ILE A 39 -9.64 -2.25 14.33
C ILE A 39 -9.89 -3.31 15.41
N GLN A 40 -10.21 -2.90 16.64
CA GLN A 40 -10.59 -3.83 17.71
C GLN A 40 -11.85 -4.63 17.34
N ALA A 41 -12.87 -3.97 16.76
CA ALA A 41 -14.08 -4.64 16.29
C ALA A 41 -13.76 -5.66 15.18
N ALA A 42 -12.90 -5.31 14.24
CA ALA A 42 -12.41 -6.25 13.23
C ALA A 42 -11.69 -7.45 13.87
N ASN A 43 -10.80 -7.21 14.83
CA ASN A 43 -10.06 -8.26 15.54
C ASN A 43 -10.96 -9.18 16.36
N ASN A 44 -12.02 -8.66 16.95
CA ASN A 44 -12.89 -9.40 17.88
C ASN A 44 -14.11 -10.05 17.18
N ARG A 45 -14.33 -9.78 15.88
CA ARG A 45 -15.47 -10.39 15.17
C ARG A 45 -15.41 -11.92 15.17
N PRO A 46 -16.54 -12.62 15.34
CA PRO A 46 -16.56 -14.09 15.44
C PRO A 46 -16.18 -14.75 14.10
N ASP A 47 -16.74 -14.27 12.99
CA ASP A 47 -16.48 -14.81 11.65
C ASP A 47 -15.32 -14.10 10.98
N LYS A 48 -14.16 -14.77 10.92
CA LYS A 48 -12.93 -14.26 10.24
C LYS A 48 -12.93 -14.58 8.74
N GLN A 49 -13.81 -15.42 8.25
CA GLN A 49 -13.88 -15.76 6.83
C GLN A 49 -14.64 -14.67 6.05
N ARG A 50 -15.69 -14.11 6.66
CA ARG A 50 -16.40 -12.96 6.09
C ARG A 50 -15.53 -11.72 6.12
N ARG A 51 -15.45 -11.02 5.00
CA ARG A 51 -14.73 -9.73 4.92
C ARG A 51 -15.40 -8.67 5.80
N TYR A 52 -14.61 -8.03 6.64
CA TYR A 52 -15.01 -6.93 7.48
C TYR A 52 -14.55 -5.62 6.85
N ARG A 53 -15.48 -4.70 6.64
CA ARG A 53 -15.22 -3.46 5.89
C ARG A 53 -15.37 -2.25 6.80
N ILE A 54 -14.28 -1.54 6.98
CA ILE A 54 -14.22 -0.28 7.75
C ILE A 54 -14.18 0.87 6.75
N PHE A 55 -15.09 1.83 6.91
CA PHE A 55 -15.02 3.10 6.20
C PHE A 55 -14.56 4.19 7.16
N VAL A 56 -13.59 4.99 6.75
CA VAL A 56 -13.07 6.12 7.51
C VAL A 56 -13.44 7.41 6.79
N ARG A 57 -14.27 8.23 7.40
CA ARG A 57 -14.70 9.50 6.80
C ARG A 57 -13.53 10.46 6.64
N ALA A 58 -13.64 11.31 5.63
CA ALA A 58 -12.71 12.40 5.40
C ALA A 58 -12.54 13.27 6.65
N SER A 59 -11.40 13.17 7.29
CA SER A 59 -10.99 13.92 8.48
C SER A 59 -9.54 13.58 8.83
N TYR A 60 -8.98 14.34 9.73
CA TYR A 60 -7.74 14.05 10.42
C TYR A 60 -8.04 13.29 11.72
N HIS A 61 -7.60 12.05 11.79
CA HIS A 61 -7.83 11.13 12.90
C HIS A 61 -6.53 10.88 13.65
N ARG A 62 -6.36 11.53 14.79
CA ARG A 62 -5.20 11.31 15.64
C ARG A 62 -5.43 10.14 16.61
N ILE A 63 -4.54 9.16 16.59
CA ILE A 63 -4.51 8.07 17.56
C ILE A 63 -3.96 8.66 18.88
N LYS A 64 -4.78 8.63 19.90
CA LYS A 64 -4.38 9.05 21.26
C LYS A 64 -4.06 7.79 22.04
N GLY A 65 -2.83 7.58 22.43
CA GLY A 65 -2.25 6.64 23.39
C GLY A 65 -3.11 5.58 24.11
N GLU A 66 -4.21 5.19 23.45
CA GLU A 66 -5.20 4.27 23.99
C GLU A 66 -4.72 2.85 23.75
N GLY A 67 -3.85 2.38 24.58
CA GLY A 67 -3.76 1.02 24.35
C GLY A 67 -2.57 0.25 24.87
N ASN A 68 -1.68 -0.14 24.06
CA ASN A 68 -0.69 -1.14 24.40
C ASN A 68 0.47 -0.52 25.18
N ILE A 69 0.83 -1.12 26.29
CA ILE A 69 2.13 -0.85 26.91
C ILE A 69 3.16 -1.62 26.11
N ILE A 70 4.11 -0.91 25.54
CA ILE A 70 5.24 -1.48 24.82
C ILE A 70 6.48 -1.36 25.73
N SER A 71 7.31 -2.39 25.69
CA SER A 71 8.63 -2.34 26.34
C SER A 71 9.74 -2.27 25.30
N THR A 72 10.69 -1.40 25.53
CA THR A 72 11.96 -1.31 24.81
C THR A 72 13.12 -1.30 25.76
N VAL A 73 14.34 -1.38 25.24
CA VAL A 73 15.57 -1.25 26.03
C VAL A 73 16.24 0.06 25.68
N GLU A 74 16.32 0.97 26.64
CA GLU A 74 17.04 2.24 26.53
C GLU A 74 18.22 2.25 27.51
N ASN A 75 19.40 2.51 27.01
CA ASN A 75 20.65 2.54 27.81
C ASN A 75 20.84 1.26 28.68
N GLY A 76 20.44 0.09 28.15
CA GLY A 76 20.52 -1.19 28.85
C GLY A 76 19.38 -1.48 29.83
N ASN A 77 18.46 -0.54 30.05
CA ASN A 77 17.32 -0.71 30.94
C ASN A 77 16.03 -0.96 30.15
N ARG A 78 15.17 -1.85 30.68
CA ARG A 78 13.82 -2.03 30.12
C ARG A 78 12.96 -0.83 30.52
N VAL A 79 12.43 -0.16 29.52
CA VAL A 79 11.51 0.96 29.66
C VAL A 79 10.14 0.55 29.12
N GLU A 80 9.09 0.83 29.88
CA GLU A 80 7.70 0.58 29.48
C GLU A 80 6.97 1.91 29.32
N PHE A 81 6.25 2.05 28.22
CA PHE A 81 5.48 3.25 27.91
C PHE A 81 4.23 2.94 27.08
N PRO A 82 3.20 3.79 27.16
CA PRO A 82 2.04 3.68 26.29
C PRO A 82 2.44 3.88 24.82
N SER A 83 2.05 2.93 23.96
CA SER A 83 2.24 3.08 22.52
C SER A 83 0.89 3.32 21.84
N PRO A 84 0.80 4.31 20.99
CA PRO A 84 -0.38 4.55 20.17
C PRO A 84 -0.49 3.58 18.98
N MET A 85 0.35 2.57 18.89
CA MET A 85 0.36 1.60 17.80
C MET A 85 -0.94 0.79 17.75
N THR A 86 -1.60 0.82 16.60
CA THR A 86 -2.83 0.06 16.35
C THR A 86 -2.50 -1.24 15.64
N THR A 87 -2.91 -2.39 16.20
CA THR A 87 -2.60 -3.72 15.65
C THR A 87 -3.82 -4.40 15.07
N LEU A 88 -3.79 -4.71 13.79
CA LEU A 88 -4.74 -5.57 13.09
C LEU A 88 -4.20 -7.00 13.04
N THR A 89 -4.99 -7.95 13.55
CA THR A 89 -4.67 -9.39 13.52
C THR A 89 -5.67 -10.22 12.74
N ALA A 90 -6.81 -9.63 12.39
CA ALA A 90 -7.89 -10.32 11.72
C ALA A 90 -7.69 -10.33 10.19
N PRO A 91 -7.66 -11.51 9.54
CA PRO A 91 -7.63 -11.60 8.08
C PRO A 91 -8.91 -11.06 7.46
N ASN A 92 -8.94 -10.92 6.12
CA ASN A 92 -10.13 -10.48 5.39
C ASN A 92 -10.70 -9.14 5.91
N THR A 93 -9.85 -8.16 6.16
CA THR A 93 -10.26 -6.83 6.63
C THR A 93 -10.00 -5.79 5.55
N SER A 94 -10.96 -4.90 5.32
CA SER A 94 -10.82 -3.75 4.43
C SER A 94 -10.85 -2.46 5.23
N ILE A 95 -9.97 -1.51 4.90
CA ILE A 95 -9.89 -0.18 5.50
C ILE A 95 -9.94 0.83 4.35
N ILE A 96 -11.03 1.58 4.26
CA ILE A 96 -11.32 2.44 3.11
C ILE A 96 -11.51 3.87 3.58
N GLY A 97 -10.78 4.81 2.99
CA GLY A 97 -10.99 6.23 3.17
C GLY A 97 -11.86 6.84 2.07
N ASP A 98 -12.10 8.15 2.14
CA ASP A 98 -12.72 8.90 1.05
C ASP A 98 -11.68 9.28 -0.04
N SER A 99 -10.50 9.72 0.42
CA SER A 99 -9.30 10.01 -0.38
C SER A 99 -8.11 10.12 0.58
N TRP A 100 -6.92 9.68 0.17
CA TRP A 100 -5.73 9.83 1.02
C TRP A 100 -5.40 11.29 1.39
N GLN A 101 -5.78 12.26 0.54
CA GLN A 101 -5.57 13.68 0.83
C GLN A 101 -6.50 14.21 1.94
N THR A 102 -7.61 13.54 2.19
CA THR A 102 -8.63 14.02 3.12
C THR A 102 -8.92 13.07 4.27
N THR A 103 -8.44 11.84 4.19
CA THR A 103 -8.60 10.81 5.22
C THR A 103 -7.23 10.41 5.75
N GLN A 104 -6.87 10.95 6.91
CA GLN A 104 -5.52 10.80 7.48
C GLN A 104 -5.58 10.19 8.87
N ILE A 105 -4.81 9.13 9.11
CA ILE A 105 -4.61 8.50 10.42
C ILE A 105 -3.20 8.86 10.89
N GLU A 106 -3.12 9.66 11.94
CA GLU A 106 -1.84 10.06 12.54
C GLU A 106 -1.57 9.32 13.85
N ASN A 107 -0.36 8.83 13.97
CA ASN A 107 0.26 8.40 15.21
C ASN A 107 1.43 9.35 15.55
N CYS A 108 1.58 9.70 16.83
CA CYS A 108 2.68 10.53 17.32
C CYS A 108 3.50 9.75 18.36
N PRO A 109 4.36 8.82 17.95
CA PRO A 109 5.20 8.06 18.89
C PRO A 109 6.17 8.99 19.60
N GLN A 110 6.42 8.70 20.89
CA GLN A 110 7.34 9.47 21.74
C GLN A 110 8.77 8.93 21.68
N HIS A 111 8.94 7.67 21.28
CA HIS A 111 10.22 6.99 21.17
C HIS A 111 10.41 6.48 19.74
N GLU A 112 11.62 6.54 19.24
CA GLU A 112 11.96 5.95 17.95
C GLU A 112 12.01 4.43 18.04
N GLY A 113 11.76 3.72 16.97
CA GLY A 113 11.96 2.28 16.89
C GLY A 113 11.05 1.59 15.89
N ILE A 114 11.63 0.70 15.12
CA ILE A 114 10.96 -0.04 14.04
C ILE A 114 9.81 -0.93 14.54
N SER A 115 9.85 -1.36 15.80
CA SER A 115 8.85 -2.28 16.39
C SER A 115 7.76 -1.59 17.17
N ILE A 116 7.85 -0.28 17.42
CA ILE A 116 7.05 0.41 18.45
C ILE A 116 6.36 1.68 17.94
N THR A 117 6.56 2.06 16.68
CA THR A 117 6.11 3.35 16.16
C THR A 117 5.00 3.24 15.10
N SER A 118 4.57 2.02 14.76
CA SER A 118 3.65 1.79 13.67
C SER A 118 2.29 2.47 13.89
N THR A 119 1.85 3.25 12.92
CA THR A 119 0.48 3.78 12.91
C THR A 119 -0.52 2.64 12.73
N LEU A 120 -0.25 1.75 11.77
CA LEU A 120 -0.96 0.48 11.63
C LEU A 120 0.05 -0.68 11.58
N PHE A 121 -0.15 -1.67 12.43
CA PHE A 121 0.60 -2.93 12.41
C PHE A 121 -0.32 -4.08 12.03
N CYS A 122 -0.16 -4.62 10.82
CA CYS A 122 -0.81 -5.83 10.35
C CYS A 122 0.04 -7.05 10.76
N LYS A 123 -0.48 -7.89 11.65
CA LYS A 123 0.22 -9.07 12.17
C LYS A 123 -0.57 -10.33 11.86
N GLY A 124 -0.15 -11.08 10.85
CA GLY A 124 -0.89 -12.25 10.35
C GLY A 124 -2.29 -11.88 9.82
N ALA A 125 -2.48 -10.63 9.43
CA ALA A 125 -3.73 -10.12 8.90
C ALA A 125 -3.77 -10.32 7.38
N ASP A 126 -3.94 -11.57 6.96
CA ASP A 126 -3.97 -11.96 5.56
C ASP A 126 -5.15 -11.35 4.81
N ASN A 127 -4.97 -11.13 3.51
CA ASN A 127 -6.02 -10.65 2.63
C ASN A 127 -6.61 -9.29 3.09
N THR A 128 -5.76 -8.44 3.69
CA THR A 128 -6.13 -7.06 4.03
C THR A 128 -6.16 -6.21 2.77
N TYR A 129 -7.18 -5.36 2.65
CA TYR A 129 -7.34 -4.41 1.56
C TYR A 129 -7.43 -2.99 2.12
N ILE A 130 -6.55 -2.12 1.68
CA ILE A 130 -6.51 -0.72 2.13
C ILE A 130 -6.60 0.19 0.93
N GLN A 131 -7.49 1.20 0.97
CA GLN A 131 -7.65 2.14 -0.14
C GLN A 131 -8.00 3.56 0.32
N ASP A 132 -7.50 4.55 -0.43
CA ASP A 132 -7.88 5.97 -0.32
C ASP A 132 -7.64 6.59 1.08
N ILE A 133 -6.53 6.26 1.73
CA ILE A 133 -6.23 6.69 3.10
C ILE A 133 -4.73 7.00 3.27
N GLU A 134 -4.40 7.92 4.14
CA GLU A 134 -3.03 8.16 4.58
C GLU A 134 -2.78 7.61 5.99
N PHE A 135 -1.67 6.90 6.17
CA PHE A 135 -1.09 6.58 7.47
C PHE A 135 0.17 7.40 7.68
N TRP A 136 0.17 8.17 8.74
CA TRP A 136 1.29 9.02 9.11
C TRP A 136 1.83 8.65 10.50
N SER A 137 3.11 8.25 10.56
CA SER A 137 3.84 8.13 11.82
C SER A 137 4.63 9.41 12.03
N ASN A 138 4.05 10.35 12.77
CA ASN A 138 4.58 11.68 13.02
C ASN A 138 5.52 11.68 14.23
N TYR A 139 6.65 11.01 14.08
CA TYR A 139 7.72 11.06 15.07
C TYR A 139 8.50 12.36 14.95
N LYS A 140 8.73 13.05 16.07
CA LYS A 140 9.56 14.25 16.07
C LYS A 140 11.02 13.88 15.76
N ASN A 141 11.43 14.17 14.54
CA ASN A 141 12.80 13.92 14.09
C ASN A 141 13.82 14.65 14.97
N ASP A 142 14.69 13.90 15.64
CA ASP A 142 15.85 14.45 16.34
C ASP A 142 17.06 14.47 15.39
N PRO A 143 17.52 15.64 14.94
CA PRO A 143 18.66 15.72 14.04
C PRO A 143 19.96 15.20 14.67
N ASN A 144 20.06 15.03 15.97
CA ASN A 144 21.24 14.52 16.67
C ASN A 144 21.15 13.01 16.97
N ALA A 145 19.98 12.40 16.83
CA ALA A 145 19.83 10.97 17.05
C ALA A 145 20.56 10.16 15.99
N PHE A 146 21.06 8.99 16.37
CA PHE A 146 21.65 8.01 15.45
C PHE A 146 20.61 7.50 14.43
N ALA A 147 19.39 7.29 14.87
CA ALA A 147 18.27 6.85 14.04
C ALA A 147 16.99 7.60 14.43
N ASN A 148 16.07 7.73 13.47
CA ASN A 148 14.74 8.30 13.65
C ASN A 148 13.70 7.35 13.05
N ARG A 149 13.72 6.09 13.50
CA ARG A 149 12.87 5.02 12.99
C ARG A 149 11.42 5.25 13.41
N ALA A 150 10.56 5.43 12.42
CA ALA A 150 9.14 5.68 12.63
C ALA A 150 8.34 5.05 11.49
N VAL A 151 7.52 4.06 11.81
CA VAL A 151 6.82 3.23 10.84
C VAL A 151 5.39 3.73 10.65
N ALA A 152 4.98 4.01 9.42
CA ALA A 152 3.58 4.30 9.10
C ALA A 152 2.77 3.00 9.00
N LEU A 153 3.27 2.03 8.23
CA LEU A 153 2.66 0.71 8.08
C LEU A 153 3.70 -0.39 8.31
N ASN A 154 3.37 -1.31 9.19
CA ASN A 154 4.14 -2.52 9.44
C ASN A 154 3.31 -3.76 9.07
N GLU A 155 3.87 -4.65 8.26
CA GLU A 155 3.26 -5.93 7.90
C GLU A 155 4.16 -7.07 8.34
N LYS A 156 3.63 -7.96 9.16
CA LYS A 156 4.35 -9.14 9.65
C LYS A 156 3.59 -10.43 9.33
N ASN A 157 4.19 -11.29 8.52
CA ASN A 157 3.59 -12.59 8.12
C ASN A 157 2.19 -12.42 7.51
N CYS A 158 2.01 -11.43 6.64
CA CYS A 158 0.74 -11.16 5.97
C CYS A 158 0.79 -11.67 4.52
N GLN A 159 -0.22 -12.41 4.11
CA GLN A 159 -0.33 -12.95 2.76
C GLN A 159 -1.47 -12.30 1.99
N GLY A 160 -1.19 -11.90 0.75
CA GLY A 160 -2.20 -11.42 -0.18
C GLY A 160 -2.79 -10.05 0.18
N ASN A 161 -2.01 -9.16 0.79
CA ASN A 161 -2.46 -7.80 1.10
C ASN A 161 -2.42 -6.91 -0.14
N ILE A 162 -3.36 -5.98 -0.23
CA ILE A 162 -3.48 -5.02 -1.32
C ILE A 162 -3.62 -3.61 -0.75
N LEU A 163 -2.78 -2.69 -1.23
CA LEU A 163 -2.87 -1.26 -0.99
C LEU A 163 -3.15 -0.56 -2.31
N LYS A 164 -4.22 0.24 -2.38
CA LYS A 164 -4.61 1.01 -3.56
C LYS A 164 -4.75 2.49 -3.20
N ASN A 165 -4.00 3.37 -3.88
CA ASN A 165 -4.07 4.81 -3.65
C ASN A 165 -3.91 5.18 -2.16
N VAL A 166 -2.92 4.56 -1.49
CA VAL A 166 -2.59 4.77 -0.07
C VAL A 166 -1.35 5.66 0.04
N SER A 167 -1.37 6.61 0.97
CA SER A 167 -0.20 7.39 1.33
C SER A 167 0.42 6.86 2.63
N LEU A 168 1.71 6.57 2.60
CA LEU A 168 2.52 6.20 3.77
C LEU A 168 3.56 7.30 4.01
N LEU A 169 3.46 7.97 5.14
CA LEU A 169 4.28 9.13 5.46
C LEU A 169 5.02 8.93 6.79
N SER A 170 6.33 9.02 6.75
CA SER A 170 7.17 9.10 7.94
C SER A 170 8.60 9.54 7.60
N THR A 171 9.57 9.17 8.42
CA THR A 171 10.99 9.48 8.24
C THR A 171 11.79 8.23 7.85
N GLN A 172 12.47 7.60 8.80
CA GLN A 172 13.18 6.34 8.57
C GLN A 172 12.24 5.15 8.79
N ASP A 173 12.35 4.11 7.94
CA ASP A 173 11.58 2.86 8.03
C ASP A 173 10.06 3.04 7.84
N THR A 174 9.60 3.96 6.99
CA THR A 174 8.17 4.32 6.81
C THR A 174 7.28 3.12 6.52
N TYR A 175 7.68 2.26 5.59
CA TYR A 175 6.99 1.01 5.27
C TYR A 175 7.89 -0.18 5.61
N TYR A 176 7.48 -0.94 6.61
CA TYR A 176 8.25 -2.09 7.10
C TYR A 176 7.51 -3.40 6.86
N THR A 177 8.06 -4.24 5.97
CA THR A 177 7.57 -5.59 5.68
C THR A 177 8.37 -6.60 6.49
N ASN A 178 7.87 -6.95 7.66
CA ASN A 178 8.57 -7.81 8.61
C ASN A 178 8.23 -9.29 8.35
N ASP A 179 9.22 -10.03 7.88
CA ASP A 179 9.17 -11.49 7.68
C ASP A 179 8.10 -12.02 6.69
N GLY A 180 8.48 -12.15 5.44
CA GLY A 180 7.95 -13.17 4.54
C GLY A 180 6.50 -13.05 4.04
N GLY A 181 5.93 -11.85 3.95
CA GLY A 181 4.59 -11.65 3.39
C GLY A 181 4.56 -11.48 1.87
N THR A 182 3.35 -11.38 1.32
CA THR A 182 3.10 -10.97 -0.06
C THR A 182 2.15 -9.78 -0.08
N THR A 183 2.58 -8.67 -0.73
CA THR A 183 1.78 -7.45 -0.80
C THR A 183 1.89 -6.82 -2.19
N TYR A 184 0.76 -6.36 -2.70
CA TYR A 184 0.65 -5.59 -3.93
C TYR A 184 0.21 -4.17 -3.62
N LEU A 185 0.97 -3.19 -4.10
CA LEU A 185 0.67 -1.77 -3.98
C LEU A 185 0.41 -1.19 -5.38
N GLU A 186 -0.66 -0.42 -5.53
CA GLU A 186 -1.00 0.25 -6.77
C GLU A 186 -1.37 1.71 -6.52
N ASP A 187 -0.81 2.63 -7.31
CA ASP A 187 -1.03 4.07 -7.21
C ASP A 187 -0.74 4.65 -5.80
N CYS A 188 0.12 3.99 -5.03
CA CYS A 188 0.45 4.40 -3.66
C CYS A 188 1.54 5.47 -3.64
N ARG A 189 1.57 6.26 -2.57
CA ARG A 189 2.65 7.20 -2.28
C ARG A 189 3.38 6.76 -1.02
N ILE A 190 4.71 6.66 -1.09
CA ILE A 190 5.54 6.32 0.06
C ILE A 190 6.63 7.37 0.21
N SER A 191 6.64 8.04 1.36
CA SER A 191 7.57 9.15 1.62
C SER A 191 8.42 8.87 2.86
N GLY A 192 9.72 9.14 2.77
CA GLY A 192 10.63 8.96 3.88
C GLY A 192 12.05 9.42 3.59
N THR A 193 12.98 9.12 4.48
CA THR A 193 14.36 9.63 4.41
C THR A 193 15.39 8.53 4.15
N VAL A 194 15.46 7.52 5.01
CA VAL A 194 16.43 6.42 4.93
C VAL A 194 15.73 5.09 5.17
N ASP A 195 16.06 4.09 4.33
CA ASP A 195 15.49 2.74 4.46
C ASP A 195 13.98 2.76 4.56
N PHE A 196 13.34 3.78 3.96
CA PHE A 196 11.93 4.05 4.24
C PHE A 196 10.99 3.01 3.62
N ILE A 197 11.54 2.08 2.83
CA ILE A 197 10.90 0.83 2.42
C ILE A 197 11.86 -0.30 2.80
N CYS A 198 11.56 -1.03 3.88
CA CYS A 198 12.51 -2.00 4.43
C CYS A 198 11.85 -3.32 4.86
N GLY A 199 12.66 -4.37 4.95
CA GLY A 199 12.22 -5.68 5.44
C GLY A 199 12.22 -6.79 4.38
N GLY A 200 11.53 -7.87 4.70
CA GLY A 200 11.45 -9.08 3.85
C GLY A 200 10.15 -9.17 3.06
N GLY A 201 9.90 -10.34 2.51
CA GLY A 201 8.71 -10.63 1.72
C GLY A 201 8.85 -10.32 0.23
N THR A 202 7.80 -10.66 -0.51
CA THR A 202 7.63 -10.32 -1.93
C THR A 202 6.63 -9.17 -2.03
N VAL A 203 7.10 -8.00 -2.42
CA VAL A 203 6.29 -6.79 -2.50
C VAL A 203 6.39 -6.19 -3.89
N TYR A 204 5.25 -5.98 -4.51
CA TYR A 204 5.15 -5.40 -5.84
C TYR A 204 4.56 -3.99 -5.76
N PHE A 205 5.33 -3.01 -6.19
CA PHE A 205 4.94 -1.61 -6.27
C PHE A 205 4.63 -1.30 -7.74
N ASN A 206 3.36 -1.02 -8.04
CA ASN A 206 2.87 -0.75 -9.38
C ASN A 206 2.41 0.71 -9.49
N HIS A 207 2.99 1.50 -10.38
CA HIS A 207 2.67 2.92 -10.58
C HIS A 207 2.71 3.76 -9.28
N CYS A 208 3.65 3.46 -8.37
CA CYS A 208 3.75 4.15 -7.10
C CYS A 208 4.64 5.38 -7.16
N ASP A 209 4.29 6.42 -6.38
CA ASP A 209 5.11 7.61 -6.13
C ASP A 209 6.04 7.36 -4.94
N ILE A 210 7.34 7.33 -5.15
CA ILE A 210 8.35 7.13 -4.13
C ILE A 210 9.05 8.46 -3.88
N ARG A 211 8.84 9.07 -2.69
CA ARG A 211 9.33 10.40 -2.42
C ARG A 211 10.39 10.43 -1.33
N LEU A 212 11.58 10.89 -1.69
CA LEU A 212 12.65 11.18 -0.76
C LEU A 212 12.38 12.50 -0.03
N LEU A 213 12.40 12.48 1.30
CA LEU A 213 12.29 13.66 2.15
C LEU A 213 13.67 14.10 2.61
N ALA A 214 13.88 15.42 2.72
CA ALA A 214 15.13 15.97 3.21
C ALA A 214 15.35 15.66 4.70
N ARG A 215 16.52 15.16 5.06
CA ARG A 215 16.88 14.86 6.47
C ARG A 215 17.32 16.07 7.30
N GLY A 216 17.56 17.20 6.67
CA GLY A 216 18.08 18.40 7.36
C GLY A 216 19.54 18.33 7.80
N LYS A 217 20.27 17.23 7.49
CA LYS A 217 21.72 17.07 7.77
C LYS A 217 22.54 16.82 6.53
N THR A 218 23.59 17.60 6.38
CA THR A 218 24.67 17.33 5.42
C THR A 218 25.44 16.07 5.87
N GLY A 219 25.59 15.10 4.95
CA GLY A 219 26.48 13.94 5.12
C GLY A 219 25.84 12.59 5.39
N SER A 220 24.55 12.50 5.63
CA SER A 220 23.86 11.20 5.67
C SER A 220 23.33 10.87 4.28
N ARG A 221 23.62 9.67 3.78
CA ARG A 221 23.15 9.18 2.50
C ARG A 221 21.68 8.80 2.63
N ASP A 222 20.82 9.40 1.82
CA ASP A 222 19.42 9.00 1.72
C ASP A 222 19.33 7.68 0.95
N VAL A 223 18.46 6.78 1.40
CA VAL A 223 18.32 5.43 0.83
C VAL A 223 16.84 5.08 0.75
N ILE A 224 16.36 4.64 -0.41
CA ILE A 224 14.97 4.25 -0.58
C ILE A 224 14.71 2.92 0.13
N THR A 225 15.46 1.86 -0.25
CA THR A 225 15.14 0.51 0.19
C THR A 225 16.23 -0.12 1.06
N ALA A 226 15.79 -0.93 2.04
CA ALA A 226 16.65 -1.83 2.81
C ALA A 226 16.03 -3.23 2.84
N PRO A 227 16.09 -3.98 1.72
CA PRO A 227 15.47 -5.29 1.66
C PRO A 227 16.22 -6.32 2.52
N ALA A 228 15.45 -7.28 3.05
CA ALA A 228 15.89 -8.39 3.86
C ALA A 228 15.25 -9.71 3.38
N THR A 229 15.17 -9.87 2.07
CA THR A 229 14.53 -11.02 1.42
C THR A 229 15.09 -12.33 1.97
N ALA A 230 14.20 -13.26 2.33
CA ALA A 230 14.61 -14.55 2.87
C ALA A 230 15.40 -15.35 1.83
N ALA A 231 16.39 -16.12 2.29
CA ALA A 231 17.15 -17.01 1.41
C ALA A 231 16.22 -18.04 0.74
N GLY A 232 16.37 -18.21 -0.56
CA GLY A 232 15.54 -19.12 -1.36
C GLY A 232 14.22 -18.51 -1.86
N SER A 233 13.85 -17.30 -1.45
CA SER A 233 12.72 -16.57 -2.05
C SER A 233 13.03 -16.25 -3.51
N LYS A 234 12.06 -16.48 -4.39
CA LYS A 234 12.22 -16.20 -5.83
C LYS A 234 12.25 -14.69 -6.09
N TYR A 235 11.46 -13.91 -5.37
CA TYR A 235 11.33 -12.46 -5.52
C TYR A 235 11.46 -11.73 -4.18
N GLY A 236 11.94 -10.49 -4.22
CA GLY A 236 11.92 -9.54 -3.13
C GLY A 236 11.04 -8.33 -3.45
N TYR A 237 11.63 -7.15 -3.45
CA TYR A 237 10.94 -5.91 -3.83
C TYR A 237 11.01 -5.70 -5.34
N VAL A 238 9.85 -5.46 -5.95
CA VAL A 238 9.70 -5.15 -7.39
C VAL A 238 8.99 -3.82 -7.53
N PHE A 239 9.67 -2.83 -8.09
CA PHE A 239 9.11 -1.54 -8.45
C PHE A 239 8.89 -1.52 -9.97
N ALA A 240 7.64 -1.42 -10.40
CA ALA A 240 7.26 -1.38 -11.80
C ALA A 240 6.54 -0.06 -12.12
N ASP A 241 7.00 0.63 -13.15
CA ASP A 241 6.41 1.87 -13.65
C ASP A 241 6.25 2.95 -12.56
N CYS A 242 7.15 2.93 -11.56
CA CYS A 242 7.12 3.86 -10.42
C CYS A 242 7.79 5.19 -10.76
N TYR A 243 7.34 6.23 -10.08
CA TYR A 243 7.91 7.56 -10.14
C TYR A 243 8.71 7.87 -8.86
N ILE A 244 9.98 8.28 -9.01
CA ILE A 244 10.86 8.60 -7.90
C ILE A 244 11.12 10.10 -7.91
N ASP A 245 10.79 10.76 -6.81
CA ASP A 245 10.90 12.21 -6.64
C ASP A 245 11.62 12.57 -5.32
N GLY A 246 12.06 13.81 -5.23
CA GLY A 246 12.74 14.34 -4.05
C GLY A 246 13.13 15.80 -4.24
N ASP A 247 13.83 16.35 -3.27
CA ASP A 247 14.36 17.70 -3.41
C ASP A 247 15.58 17.71 -4.36
N VAL A 248 15.80 18.82 -5.07
CA VAL A 248 16.86 18.94 -6.08
C VAL A 248 18.27 18.68 -5.50
N GLU A 249 18.48 18.93 -4.22
CA GLU A 249 19.74 18.70 -3.51
C GLU A 249 20.08 17.19 -3.38
N GLN A 250 19.09 16.30 -3.57
CA GLN A 250 19.27 14.84 -3.52
C GLN A 250 19.73 14.28 -4.86
N ASN A 251 19.66 15.05 -5.94
CA ASN A 251 20.04 14.61 -7.26
C ASN A 251 21.50 14.12 -7.32
N GLY A 252 21.70 12.89 -7.77
CA GLY A 252 23.02 12.23 -7.81
C GLY A 252 23.60 11.79 -6.47
N LYS A 253 22.85 11.86 -5.36
CA LYS A 253 23.38 11.64 -4.01
C LYS A 253 22.71 10.51 -3.22
N TYR A 254 21.45 10.18 -3.51
CA TYR A 254 20.75 9.10 -2.82
C TYR A 254 21.06 7.73 -3.45
N HIS A 255 20.65 6.67 -2.76
CA HIS A 255 20.78 5.31 -3.26
C HIS A 255 19.40 4.63 -3.38
N LEU A 256 19.22 3.81 -4.41
CA LEU A 256 18.03 2.99 -4.62
C LEU A 256 17.85 1.97 -3.48
N GLY A 257 18.96 1.47 -2.95
CA GLY A 257 18.89 0.56 -1.82
C GLY A 257 20.23 0.13 -1.26
N ARG A 258 20.14 -0.55 -0.11
CA ARG A 258 21.26 -1.20 0.57
C ARG A 258 20.84 -2.55 1.16
N PRO A 259 21.72 -3.59 1.14
CA PRO A 259 21.35 -4.93 1.56
C PRO A 259 21.33 -5.01 3.08
N TRP A 260 20.14 -5.16 3.69
CA TRP A 260 20.06 -5.18 5.15
C TRP A 260 20.52 -6.51 5.75
N LYS A 261 19.90 -7.63 5.36
CA LYS A 261 20.21 -8.97 5.88
C LYS A 261 19.65 -10.07 4.96
N ASN A 262 20.05 -11.33 5.18
CA ASN A 262 19.64 -12.52 4.43
C ASN A 262 20.13 -12.49 2.96
N ALA A 263 19.23 -12.63 1.99
CA ALA A 263 19.49 -12.62 0.55
C ALA A 263 18.72 -11.48 -0.16
N PRO A 264 19.06 -10.20 0.09
CA PRO A 264 18.29 -9.07 -0.39
C PRO A 264 18.09 -9.07 -1.89
N GLN A 265 16.85 -8.82 -2.33
CA GLN A 265 16.47 -8.64 -3.73
C GLN A 265 15.63 -7.39 -3.90
N CYS A 266 16.00 -6.57 -4.88
CA CYS A 266 15.28 -5.36 -5.25
C CYS A 266 15.47 -5.08 -6.74
N VAL A 267 14.37 -4.84 -7.46
CA VAL A 267 14.39 -4.57 -8.89
C VAL A 267 13.53 -3.35 -9.19
N PHE A 268 14.05 -2.43 -10.02
CA PHE A 268 13.31 -1.28 -10.54
C PHE A 268 13.13 -1.47 -12.05
N LEU A 269 11.87 -1.45 -12.53
CA LEU A 269 11.48 -1.70 -13.92
C LEU A 269 10.73 -0.50 -14.46
N ASN A 270 11.18 0.08 -15.56
CA ASN A 270 10.55 1.22 -16.24
C ASN A 270 10.30 2.43 -15.32
N CYS A 271 11.12 2.61 -14.29
CA CYS A 271 10.91 3.69 -13.33
C CYS A 271 11.46 5.02 -13.86
N SER A 272 10.68 6.10 -13.64
CA SER A 272 11.09 7.47 -13.96
C SER A 272 11.59 8.18 -12.70
N MET A 273 12.79 8.76 -12.75
CA MET A 273 13.47 9.34 -11.59
C MET A 273 13.68 10.83 -11.82
N ASN A 274 12.78 11.68 -11.28
CA ASN A 274 12.91 13.15 -11.38
C ASN A 274 14.19 13.66 -10.71
N VAL A 275 14.58 13.06 -9.59
CA VAL A 275 15.93 13.13 -9.02
C VAL A 275 16.64 11.81 -9.29
N THR A 276 17.84 11.85 -9.86
CA THR A 276 18.59 10.63 -10.22
C THR A 276 19.39 10.10 -9.01
N PRO A 277 19.56 8.79 -8.86
CA PRO A 277 20.40 8.23 -7.80
C PRO A 277 21.88 8.54 -8.01
N SER A 278 22.71 8.26 -7.00
CA SER A 278 24.16 8.25 -7.17
C SER A 278 24.58 7.32 -8.31
N PRO A 279 25.72 7.55 -8.97
CA PRO A 279 26.16 6.67 -10.08
C PRO A 279 26.26 5.20 -9.69
N GLU A 280 26.62 4.90 -8.42
CA GLU A 280 26.67 3.53 -7.90
C GLU A 280 25.27 2.90 -7.75
N GLY A 281 24.20 3.69 -7.65
CA GLY A 281 22.83 3.26 -7.45
C GLY A 281 22.57 2.57 -6.11
N TRP A 282 23.49 1.79 -5.61
CA TRP A 282 23.42 0.94 -4.42
C TRP A 282 24.54 1.22 -3.45
N CYS A 283 24.31 1.04 -2.15
CA CYS A 283 25.35 1.18 -1.14
C CYS A 283 25.41 -0.05 -0.21
N GLU A 284 26.42 -0.08 0.67
CA GLU A 284 26.67 -1.20 1.57
C GLU A 284 25.90 -1.09 2.88
N MET A 285 25.60 -2.23 3.50
CA MET A 285 25.05 -2.31 4.83
C MET A 285 25.49 -3.62 5.52
N HIS A 286 26.12 -3.48 6.69
CA HIS A 286 26.45 -4.58 7.63
C HIS A 286 27.18 -5.80 7.04
N GLY A 287 27.91 -5.65 5.93
CA GLY A 287 28.60 -6.75 5.29
C GLY A 287 27.66 -7.76 4.60
N THR A 288 26.44 -7.37 4.31
CA THR A 288 25.51 -8.21 3.53
C THR A 288 25.78 -8.02 2.04
N VAL A 289 25.86 -9.13 1.31
CA VAL A 289 25.96 -9.15 -0.15
C VAL A 289 24.57 -9.39 -0.73
N PRO A 290 24.04 -8.52 -1.62
CA PRO A 290 22.72 -8.72 -2.17
C PRO A 290 22.66 -9.91 -3.13
N ALA A 291 21.54 -10.63 -3.12
CA ALA A 291 21.28 -11.71 -4.09
C ALA A 291 20.90 -11.14 -5.46
N LEU A 292 20.18 -10.00 -5.50
CA LEU A 292 19.85 -9.29 -6.74
C LEU A 292 19.51 -7.82 -6.46
N PHE A 293 20.30 -6.91 -7.01
CA PHE A 293 20.01 -5.49 -7.09
C PHE A 293 20.13 -5.04 -8.54
N ALA A 294 19.00 -4.81 -9.20
CA ALA A 294 18.99 -4.57 -10.64
C ALA A 294 17.94 -3.54 -11.06
N GLU A 295 18.13 -3.02 -12.25
CA GLU A 295 17.24 -2.07 -12.91
C GLU A 295 16.97 -2.54 -14.35
N TYR A 296 15.85 -2.11 -14.91
CA TYR A 296 15.51 -2.25 -16.31
C TYR A 296 14.82 -1.00 -16.79
N ASN A 297 15.34 -0.40 -17.89
CA ASN A 297 14.73 0.74 -18.55
C ASN A 297 14.41 1.92 -17.60
N SER A 298 15.26 2.16 -16.59
CA SER A 298 15.15 3.32 -15.69
C SER A 298 15.52 4.60 -16.43
N THR A 299 14.70 5.66 -16.27
CA THR A 299 14.90 6.95 -16.92
C THR A 299 15.04 8.10 -15.93
N ASP A 300 15.60 9.21 -16.37
CA ASP A 300 15.54 10.48 -15.65
C ASP A 300 14.16 11.16 -15.82
N GLY A 301 13.96 12.32 -15.21
CA GLY A 301 12.74 13.12 -15.32
C GLY A 301 12.44 13.65 -16.73
N TYR A 302 13.37 13.49 -17.68
CA TYR A 302 13.22 13.84 -19.10
C TYR A 302 13.06 12.61 -19.98
N PHE A 303 12.85 11.42 -19.39
CA PHE A 303 12.72 10.13 -20.07
C PHE A 303 13.98 9.67 -20.83
N SER A 304 15.15 10.18 -20.44
CA SER A 304 16.44 9.67 -20.95
C SER A 304 16.89 8.48 -20.09
N LEU A 305 17.37 7.42 -20.75
CA LEU A 305 17.89 6.23 -20.05
C LEU A 305 19.05 6.61 -19.12
N LEU A 306 19.06 6.09 -17.89
CA LEU A 306 20.14 6.28 -16.97
C LEU A 306 21.38 5.47 -17.34
N ASP A 307 22.57 6.03 -17.10
CA ASP A 307 23.83 5.32 -17.26
C ASP A 307 24.05 4.27 -16.15
N MET A 308 23.97 2.99 -16.51
CA MET A 308 24.16 1.86 -15.59
C MET A 308 25.63 1.42 -15.43
N SER A 309 26.56 2.00 -16.20
CA SER A 309 27.96 1.54 -16.28
C SER A 309 28.73 1.60 -14.96
N LYS A 310 28.26 2.46 -14.03
CA LYS A 310 28.90 2.67 -12.70
C LYS A 310 28.12 2.03 -11.55
N ARG A 311 27.09 1.26 -11.84
CA ARG A 311 26.31 0.59 -10.78
C ARG A 311 27.20 -0.35 -9.97
N LYS A 312 27.03 -0.32 -8.65
CA LYS A 312 27.83 -1.11 -7.71
C LYS A 312 27.60 -2.60 -7.91
N THR A 313 28.68 -3.34 -8.14
CA THR A 313 28.69 -4.80 -8.33
C THR A 313 29.63 -5.52 -7.36
N VAL A 314 30.37 -4.79 -6.54
CA VAL A 314 31.24 -5.34 -5.50
C VAL A 314 30.76 -4.90 -4.14
N PHE A 315 30.50 -5.81 -3.24
CA PHE A 315 30.06 -5.56 -1.86
C PHE A 315 31.01 -6.22 -0.88
N ASN A 316 31.27 -5.58 0.26
CA ASN A 316 32.06 -6.22 1.30
C ASN A 316 31.17 -7.20 2.10
N ASN A 317 31.69 -8.40 2.34
CA ASN A 317 31.04 -9.36 3.24
C ASN A 317 31.29 -8.99 4.72
N THR A 318 30.73 -9.77 5.64
CA THR A 318 30.87 -9.57 7.10
C THR A 318 32.31 -9.57 7.61
N ASN A 319 33.24 -10.14 6.84
CA ASN A 319 34.68 -10.17 7.15
C ASN A 319 35.43 -8.98 6.48
N GLY A 320 34.70 -8.05 5.85
CA GLY A 320 35.29 -6.93 5.13
C GLY A 320 35.95 -7.30 3.79
N GLN A 321 35.73 -8.53 3.30
CA GLN A 321 36.29 -8.97 2.02
C GLN A 321 35.35 -8.58 0.87
N PRO A 322 35.90 -8.03 -0.24
CA PRO A 322 35.11 -7.69 -1.41
C PRO A 322 34.58 -8.96 -2.11
N VAL A 323 33.31 -8.96 -2.43
CA VAL A 323 32.61 -10.03 -3.15
C VAL A 323 31.97 -9.42 -4.40
N GLN A 324 32.35 -9.94 -5.56
CA GLN A 324 31.72 -9.61 -6.83
C GLN A 324 30.39 -10.37 -6.90
N VAL A 325 29.27 -9.65 -7.16
CA VAL A 325 27.96 -10.28 -7.36
C VAL A 325 27.93 -11.05 -8.69
N SER A 326 27.08 -12.08 -8.75
CA SER A 326 26.95 -12.96 -9.93
C SER A 326 25.96 -12.44 -10.97
N TYR A 327 25.14 -11.47 -10.63
CA TYR A 327 24.16 -10.84 -11.53
C TYR A 327 24.71 -9.57 -12.18
N LYS A 328 24.04 -9.12 -13.26
CA LYS A 328 24.25 -7.79 -13.83
C LYS A 328 23.27 -6.80 -13.22
N PRO A 329 23.68 -5.55 -12.96
CA PRO A 329 22.78 -4.52 -12.41
C PRO A 329 21.74 -4.02 -13.44
N GLU A 330 21.91 -4.31 -14.71
CA GLU A 330 20.96 -4.03 -15.79
C GLU A 330 20.39 -5.33 -16.32
N LEU A 331 19.06 -5.49 -16.26
CA LEU A 331 18.37 -6.65 -16.77
C LEU A 331 18.18 -6.53 -18.29
N THR A 332 18.21 -7.68 -18.97
CA THR A 332 17.77 -7.81 -20.36
C THR A 332 16.25 -7.84 -20.46
N ASP A 333 15.70 -7.62 -21.66
CA ASP A 333 14.25 -7.72 -21.92
C ASP A 333 13.68 -9.05 -21.44
N GLN A 334 14.37 -10.17 -21.72
CA GLN A 334 13.96 -11.51 -21.29
C GLN A 334 13.94 -11.68 -19.78
N GLU A 335 14.91 -11.10 -19.06
CA GLU A 335 14.96 -11.15 -17.59
C GLU A 335 13.86 -10.29 -16.99
N ALA A 336 13.57 -9.11 -17.56
CA ALA A 336 12.52 -8.21 -17.11
C ALA A 336 11.12 -8.83 -17.23
N GLU A 337 10.87 -9.64 -18.27
CA GLU A 337 9.60 -10.38 -18.46
C GLU A 337 9.26 -11.32 -17.28
N ALA A 338 10.23 -11.71 -16.48
CA ALA A 338 10.00 -12.55 -15.30
C ALA A 338 9.34 -11.80 -14.12
N TYR A 339 9.25 -10.48 -14.20
CA TYR A 339 8.76 -9.61 -13.11
C TYR A 339 7.37 -9.01 -13.37
N THR A 340 6.58 -9.55 -14.29
CA THR A 340 5.17 -9.18 -14.42
C THR A 340 4.37 -9.64 -13.20
N VAL A 341 3.24 -8.98 -12.91
CA VAL A 341 2.42 -9.28 -11.69
C VAL A 341 2.02 -10.75 -11.63
N ASP A 342 1.61 -11.34 -12.75
CA ASP A 342 1.21 -12.76 -12.86
C ASP A 342 2.38 -13.73 -12.62
N LYS A 343 3.62 -13.33 -12.94
CA LYS A 343 4.83 -14.13 -12.69
C LYS A 343 5.28 -14.04 -11.25
N VAL A 344 5.18 -12.84 -10.66
CA VAL A 344 5.54 -12.60 -9.25
C VAL A 344 4.50 -13.24 -8.32
N PHE A 345 3.22 -13.18 -8.68
CA PHE A 345 2.10 -13.69 -7.89
C PHE A 345 1.25 -14.72 -8.66
N PRO A 346 1.79 -15.90 -8.98
CA PRO A 346 1.07 -16.88 -9.77
C PRO A 346 -0.21 -17.35 -9.07
N GLY A 347 -1.35 -17.21 -9.76
CA GLY A 347 -2.66 -17.59 -9.24
C GLY A 347 -3.30 -16.62 -8.26
N TRP A 348 -2.63 -15.52 -7.93
CA TRP A 348 -3.22 -14.40 -7.20
C TRP A 348 -3.27 -13.18 -8.13
N TYR A 349 -4.45 -12.68 -8.39
CA TYR A 349 -4.71 -11.58 -9.33
C TYR A 349 -5.07 -10.31 -8.55
N PRO A 350 -4.08 -9.60 -7.96
CA PRO A 350 -4.35 -8.43 -7.14
C PRO A 350 -4.92 -7.26 -7.93
N GLU A 351 -4.52 -7.08 -9.18
CA GLU A 351 -5.03 -6.03 -10.08
C GLU A 351 -6.55 -6.14 -10.28
N ASP A 352 -7.07 -7.34 -10.51
CA ASP A 352 -8.51 -7.58 -10.63
C ASP A 352 -9.26 -7.19 -9.34
N LYS A 353 -8.65 -7.47 -8.18
CA LYS A 353 -9.23 -7.16 -6.86
C LYS A 353 -9.15 -5.67 -6.54
N ALA A 354 -8.09 -4.98 -7.01
CA ALA A 354 -7.92 -3.55 -6.88
C ALA A 354 -8.73 -2.75 -7.91
N SER A 355 -9.30 -3.41 -8.93
CA SER A 355 -10.04 -2.76 -9.99
C SER A 355 -11.23 -1.96 -9.45
N GLN A 356 -11.45 -0.80 -10.05
CA GLN A 356 -12.52 0.10 -9.66
C GLN A 356 -13.80 -0.22 -10.46
N VAL A 357 -14.95 -0.18 -9.75
CA VAL A 357 -16.26 -0.30 -10.39
C VAL A 357 -16.62 1.02 -11.05
N ARG A 358 -17.10 0.97 -12.29
CA ARG A 358 -17.57 2.14 -13.03
C ARG A 358 -18.63 2.92 -12.28
N PRO A 359 -18.72 4.25 -12.43
CA PRO A 359 -19.77 5.04 -11.81
C PRO A 359 -21.13 4.76 -12.49
N PRO A 360 -22.26 4.90 -11.75
CA PRO A 360 -23.58 4.76 -12.33
C PRO A 360 -24.00 6.00 -13.09
N VAL A 361 -24.95 5.84 -14.02
CA VAL A 361 -25.66 6.97 -14.66
C VAL A 361 -26.88 7.32 -13.84
N LEU A 362 -26.95 8.54 -13.34
CA LEU A 362 -28.02 8.99 -12.44
C LEU A 362 -29.24 9.51 -13.20
N LYS A 363 -30.42 9.18 -12.68
CA LYS A 363 -31.71 9.82 -12.99
C LYS A 363 -32.25 10.40 -11.69
N ALA A 364 -32.78 11.62 -11.73
CA ALA A 364 -33.28 12.26 -10.54
C ALA A 364 -34.64 12.94 -10.82
N LYS A 365 -35.61 12.74 -9.92
CA LYS A 365 -36.95 13.33 -10.01
C LYS A 365 -37.54 13.57 -8.62
N GLY A 366 -38.06 14.78 -8.37
CA GLY A 366 -38.63 15.16 -7.08
C GLY A 366 -37.60 15.15 -5.96
N LYS A 367 -37.58 14.13 -5.12
CA LYS A 367 -36.56 13.91 -4.06
C LYS A 367 -35.83 12.57 -4.23
N VAL A 368 -35.97 11.89 -5.36
CA VAL A 368 -35.42 10.54 -5.55
C VAL A 368 -34.38 10.57 -6.64
N ILE A 369 -33.22 9.97 -6.34
CA ILE A 369 -32.15 9.66 -7.28
C ILE A 369 -32.20 8.15 -7.52
N THR A 370 -32.16 7.72 -8.77
CA THR A 370 -32.14 6.32 -9.17
C THR A 370 -31.05 6.07 -10.20
N TRP A 371 -30.58 4.83 -10.30
CA TRP A 371 -29.64 4.38 -11.31
C TRP A 371 -29.87 2.90 -11.64
N GLU A 372 -29.20 2.40 -12.66
CA GLU A 372 -29.22 0.98 -12.98
C GLU A 372 -28.36 0.21 -11.97
N ASP A 373 -28.84 -0.97 -11.55
CA ASP A 373 -28.08 -1.82 -10.66
C ASP A 373 -26.79 -2.31 -11.36
N ILE A 374 -25.65 -2.14 -10.67
CA ILE A 374 -24.34 -2.56 -11.16
C ILE A 374 -23.94 -3.84 -10.44
N PRO A 375 -23.88 -5.00 -11.14
CA PRO A 375 -23.60 -6.30 -10.53
C PRO A 375 -22.26 -6.37 -9.82
N GLU A 376 -21.24 -5.64 -10.32
CA GLU A 376 -19.89 -5.60 -9.75
C GLU A 376 -19.82 -4.73 -8.48
N ALA A 377 -20.86 -3.94 -8.21
CA ALA A 377 -20.90 -3.09 -7.02
C ALA A 377 -21.42 -3.85 -5.79
N GLY A 378 -20.63 -3.90 -4.73
CA GLY A 378 -21.06 -4.42 -3.43
C GLY A 378 -22.03 -3.50 -2.70
N CYS A 379 -21.84 -2.18 -2.82
CA CYS A 379 -22.74 -1.14 -2.36
C CYS A 379 -22.48 0.17 -3.10
N TYR A 380 -23.30 1.19 -2.80
CA TYR A 380 -23.23 2.53 -3.36
C TYR A 380 -23.01 3.57 -2.27
N ALA A 381 -22.04 4.45 -2.46
CA ALA A 381 -21.79 5.60 -1.60
C ALA A 381 -22.46 6.85 -2.21
N ILE A 382 -23.34 7.47 -1.45
CA ILE A 382 -24.05 8.70 -1.84
C ILE A 382 -23.21 9.88 -1.42
N CYS A 383 -22.88 10.74 -2.37
CA CYS A 383 -22.15 11.97 -2.11
C CYS A 383 -23.08 13.17 -2.24
N ARG A 384 -22.95 14.15 -1.34
CA ARG A 384 -23.50 15.50 -1.46
C ARG A 384 -22.36 16.49 -1.36
N ASP A 385 -22.24 17.37 -2.36
CA ASP A 385 -21.16 18.36 -2.44
C ASP A 385 -19.78 17.71 -2.25
N ARG A 386 -19.59 16.58 -2.94
CA ARG A 386 -18.40 15.72 -2.93
C ARG A 386 -18.10 14.99 -1.63
N LYS A 387 -18.91 15.13 -0.57
CA LYS A 387 -18.76 14.41 0.71
C LYS A 387 -19.69 13.21 0.77
N ILE A 388 -19.19 12.07 1.19
CA ILE A 388 -20.00 10.86 1.38
C ILE A 388 -20.92 11.05 2.58
N ILE A 389 -22.25 10.98 2.34
CA ILE A 389 -23.28 11.20 3.36
C ILE A 389 -24.02 9.93 3.75
N ALA A 390 -24.07 8.93 2.87
CA ALA A 390 -24.80 7.68 3.12
C ALA A 390 -24.25 6.53 2.28
N PHE A 391 -24.61 5.31 2.67
CA PHE A 391 -24.38 4.08 1.89
C PHE A 391 -25.70 3.37 1.68
N THR A 392 -25.90 2.76 0.51
CA THR A 392 -27.09 1.95 0.18
C THR A 392 -26.71 0.73 -0.62
N MET A 393 -27.48 -0.36 -0.44
CA MET A 393 -27.39 -1.56 -1.27
C MET A 393 -28.35 -1.50 -2.47
N GLN A 394 -29.28 -0.57 -2.45
CA GLN A 394 -30.29 -0.42 -3.50
C GLN A 394 -29.87 0.65 -4.50
N PRO A 395 -30.20 0.52 -5.79
CA PRO A 395 -29.86 1.50 -6.82
C PRO A 395 -30.81 2.73 -6.78
N THR A 396 -31.10 3.19 -5.58
CA THR A 396 -31.96 4.34 -5.32
C THR A 396 -31.59 5.02 -4.02
N TYR A 397 -31.83 6.35 -3.97
CA TYR A 397 -31.66 7.15 -2.76
C TYR A 397 -32.71 8.25 -2.69
N THR A 398 -33.41 8.34 -1.55
CA THR A 398 -34.34 9.43 -1.28
C THR A 398 -33.62 10.52 -0.50
N VAL A 399 -33.54 11.71 -1.09
CA VAL A 399 -32.89 12.86 -0.49
C VAL A 399 -33.72 13.37 0.70
N GLY A 400 -33.10 13.43 1.86
CA GLY A 400 -33.67 13.95 3.09
C GLY A 400 -33.64 15.49 3.12
N GLN A 401 -33.25 16.05 4.26
CA GLN A 401 -33.05 17.50 4.41
C GLN A 401 -31.87 17.97 3.53
N THR A 402 -32.12 18.93 2.66
CA THR A 402 -31.16 19.46 1.68
C THR A 402 -31.49 20.92 1.35
N TYR A 403 -30.72 21.55 0.48
CA TYR A 403 -30.86 22.93 0.06
C TYR A 403 -30.82 23.06 -1.47
N GLU A 404 -31.32 24.13 -2.00
CA GLU A 404 -31.26 24.42 -3.43
C GLU A 404 -29.84 24.63 -3.90
N GLY A 405 -29.45 23.97 -5.01
CA GLY A 405 -28.08 23.97 -5.54
C GLY A 405 -27.19 22.85 -4.98
N ALA A 406 -27.63 22.03 -4.03
CA ALA A 406 -26.88 20.90 -3.55
C ALA A 406 -26.60 19.88 -4.68
N CYS A 407 -25.36 19.48 -4.86
CA CYS A 407 -24.90 18.55 -5.90
C CYS A 407 -24.81 17.13 -5.35
N TYR A 408 -25.44 16.18 -6.04
CA TYR A 408 -25.40 14.77 -5.65
C TYR A 408 -24.70 13.92 -6.69
N SER A 409 -23.86 13.01 -6.25
CA SER A 409 -23.22 11.98 -7.06
C SER A 409 -23.17 10.64 -6.32
N VAL A 410 -22.87 9.58 -7.03
CA VAL A 410 -22.79 8.23 -6.48
C VAL A 410 -21.46 7.59 -6.87
N ARG A 411 -20.83 6.87 -5.94
CA ARG A 411 -19.68 6.01 -6.18
C ARG A 411 -20.09 4.56 -5.96
N CYS A 412 -19.54 3.64 -6.76
CA CYS A 412 -19.70 2.21 -6.57
C CYS A 412 -18.53 1.65 -5.75
N ALA A 413 -18.81 0.81 -4.77
CA ALA A 413 -17.76 0.06 -4.07
C ALA A 413 -17.55 -1.31 -4.72
N ASN A 414 -16.31 -1.72 -4.95
CA ASN A 414 -16.00 -3.09 -5.35
C ASN A 414 -16.21 -4.07 -4.18
N TRP A 415 -16.08 -5.38 -4.41
CA TRP A 415 -16.33 -6.40 -3.39
C TRP A 415 -15.37 -6.34 -2.19
N TYR A 416 -14.24 -5.67 -2.31
CA TYR A 416 -13.30 -5.39 -1.23
C TYR A 416 -13.68 -4.15 -0.42
N GLY A 417 -14.59 -3.32 -0.93
CA GLY A 417 -15.02 -2.07 -0.31
C GLY A 417 -14.40 -0.83 -0.95
N GLY A 418 -13.46 -1.00 -1.85
CA GLY A 418 -12.80 0.11 -2.53
C GLY A 418 -13.77 0.91 -3.39
N LEU A 419 -13.77 2.23 -3.23
CA LEU A 419 -14.66 3.12 -3.94
C LEU A 419 -14.11 3.50 -5.31
N GLY A 420 -14.90 3.29 -6.35
CA GLY A 420 -14.63 3.75 -7.70
C GLY A 420 -14.84 5.28 -7.89
N PRO A 421 -14.74 5.78 -9.13
CA PRO A 421 -14.94 7.18 -9.44
C PRO A 421 -16.38 7.63 -9.15
N ARG A 422 -16.57 8.96 -9.02
CA ARG A 422 -17.90 9.56 -8.87
C ARG A 422 -18.62 9.56 -10.20
N SER A 423 -19.95 9.41 -10.15
CA SER A 423 -20.84 9.68 -11.27
C SER A 423 -20.86 11.17 -11.60
N ASP A 424 -21.47 11.51 -12.75
CA ASP A 424 -21.90 12.86 -12.99
C ASP A 424 -22.82 13.34 -11.88
N GLU A 425 -22.85 14.66 -11.64
CA GLU A 425 -23.64 15.27 -10.58
C GLU A 425 -25.07 15.58 -11.06
N VAL A 426 -26.03 15.39 -10.16
CA VAL A 426 -27.40 15.90 -10.31
C VAL A 426 -27.64 16.99 -9.27
N VAL A 427 -28.25 18.11 -9.67
CA VAL A 427 -28.40 19.29 -8.83
C VAL A 427 -29.84 19.42 -8.32
N TYR A 428 -30.01 19.57 -7.01
CA TYR A 428 -31.31 19.73 -6.38
C TYR A 428 -31.81 21.19 -6.57
N PRO A 429 -33.12 21.48 -6.83
CA PRO A 429 -34.24 20.55 -6.95
C PRO A 429 -34.21 19.76 -8.27
N PHE A 430 -34.52 18.46 -8.19
CA PHE A 430 -34.62 17.59 -9.35
C PHE A 430 -35.91 17.86 -10.12
N ARG A 431 -35.82 18.23 -11.37
CA ARG A 431 -36.94 18.54 -12.27
C ARG A 431 -37.47 17.33 -13.03
#